data_02d01fdd482c1bea34e3bff9a66ec7a1
#
_entry.id   02d01fdd482c1bea34e3bff9a66ec7a1
#
_cell.length_a   1.000
_cell.length_b   1.000
_cell.length_c   1.000
_cell.angle_alpha   90.00
_cell.angle_beta   90.00
_cell.angle_gamma   90.00
#
_symmetry.space_group_name_H-M   'P 1'
#
loop_
_entity.id
_entity.type
_entity.pdbx_description
1 polymer ?
#
loop_
_entity_poly.entity_id
_entity_poly.type
_entity_poly.pdbx_seq_one_letter_code
_entity_poly.pdbx_strand_id
1 'polypeptide(L)'
;SLKALAGMRDLRVLSLQHNQITDLKPLIGLIKLKELHLNNNQIIDLKPLAGMKGLRTLHLGGNQLTDLSPLMGLVGLRELSIVGSANLRFPDVAKLQKALPRTIIQHNATQTEIQFINKSKEPIIVRWVDFGGELQTYQDNLLPEEGYAQHTYIGHQWVLYDKAGRELGRTFATGKITAWEVYSEGIRATKARELPVKKRE
;
A
#
# COMPACT_ATOMS: atom_id res chain seq x y z
N SER A 1 -6.96 23.77 -20.40
CA SER A 1 -7.33 22.58 -21.20
C SER A 1 -6.09 21.88 -21.74
N LEU A 2 -5.94 20.57 -21.56
CA LEU A 2 -4.79 19.79 -22.06
C LEU A 2 -4.84 19.54 -23.58
N LYS A 3 -5.88 19.96 -24.30
CA LYS A 3 -6.04 19.73 -25.75
C LYS A 3 -4.86 20.24 -26.58
N ALA A 4 -4.24 21.35 -26.17
CA ALA A 4 -3.07 21.91 -26.85
C ALA A 4 -1.83 21.00 -26.82
N LEU A 5 -1.75 20.06 -25.88
CA LEU A 5 -0.64 19.15 -25.73
C LEU A 5 -0.74 17.90 -26.62
N ALA A 6 -1.92 17.57 -27.13
CA ALA A 6 -2.18 16.30 -27.83
C ALA A 6 -1.29 16.05 -29.07
N GLY A 7 -0.71 17.12 -29.67
CA GLY A 7 0.20 17.03 -30.81
C GLY A 7 1.69 17.00 -30.50
N MET A 8 2.07 17.18 -29.22
CA MET A 8 3.46 17.35 -28.80
C MET A 8 4.16 16.00 -28.57
N ARG A 9 4.20 15.13 -29.57
CA ARG A 9 4.64 13.72 -29.47
C ARG A 9 6.11 13.53 -29.08
N ASP A 10 6.94 14.55 -29.22
CA ASP A 10 8.36 14.49 -28.88
C ASP A 10 8.66 14.93 -27.43
N LEU A 11 7.62 15.32 -26.68
CA LEU A 11 7.76 15.77 -25.30
C LEU A 11 8.31 14.64 -24.43
N ARG A 12 9.32 14.97 -23.63
CA ARG A 12 10.00 14.03 -22.71
C ARG A 12 9.69 14.30 -21.26
N VAL A 13 9.47 15.53 -20.90
CA VAL A 13 9.17 15.98 -19.53
C VAL A 13 7.94 16.86 -19.57
N LEU A 14 6.98 16.59 -18.70
CA LEU A 14 5.75 17.36 -18.60
C LEU A 14 5.37 17.58 -17.14
N SER A 15 5.29 18.84 -16.74
CA SER A 15 4.85 19.24 -15.40
C SER A 15 3.50 19.93 -15.47
N LEU A 16 2.49 19.34 -14.82
CA LEU A 16 1.11 19.80 -14.76
C LEU A 16 0.56 19.79 -13.32
N GLN A 17 1.44 19.80 -12.34
CA GLN A 17 1.08 19.79 -10.91
C GLN A 17 0.30 21.06 -10.51
N HIS A 18 -0.45 20.94 -9.41
CA HIS A 18 -1.25 22.04 -8.84
C HIS A 18 -2.27 22.64 -9.83
N ASN A 19 -3.03 21.78 -10.51
CA ASN A 19 -4.10 22.15 -11.41
C ASN A 19 -5.43 21.48 -11.01
N GLN A 20 -6.44 21.56 -11.86
CA GLN A 20 -7.75 20.95 -11.69
C GLN A 20 -8.02 19.90 -12.78
N ILE A 21 -6.97 19.10 -13.11
CA ILE A 21 -7.04 18.12 -14.18
C ILE A 21 -7.83 16.88 -13.68
N THR A 22 -8.84 16.51 -14.48
CA THR A 22 -9.63 15.30 -14.27
C THR A 22 -9.44 14.30 -15.41
N ASP A 23 -9.22 14.77 -16.64
CA ASP A 23 -9.14 13.95 -17.86
C ASP A 23 -7.72 13.94 -18.44
N LEU A 24 -7.12 12.75 -18.51
CA LEU A 24 -5.79 12.51 -19.06
C LEU A 24 -5.82 12.04 -20.53
N LYS A 25 -6.98 11.87 -21.17
CA LYS A 25 -7.09 11.42 -22.57
C LYS A 25 -6.23 12.24 -23.55
N PRO A 26 -6.10 13.58 -23.41
CA PRO A 26 -5.24 14.36 -24.30
C PRO A 26 -3.76 13.96 -24.25
N LEU A 27 -3.32 13.23 -23.23
CA LEU A 27 -1.94 12.80 -23.07
C LEU A 27 -1.62 11.45 -23.73
N ILE A 28 -2.62 10.68 -24.20
CA ILE A 28 -2.46 9.30 -24.73
C ILE A 28 -1.37 9.21 -25.82
N GLY A 29 -1.25 10.24 -26.67
CA GLY A 29 -0.27 10.26 -27.76
C GLY A 29 1.18 10.58 -27.34
N LEU A 30 1.42 10.97 -26.09
CA LEU A 30 2.73 11.44 -25.61
C LEU A 30 3.62 10.28 -25.16
N ILE A 31 3.78 9.26 -26.01
CA ILE A 31 4.46 7.99 -25.66
C ILE A 31 5.98 8.12 -25.45
N LYS A 32 6.58 9.25 -25.84
CA LYS A 32 8.01 9.54 -25.61
C LYS A 32 8.28 10.16 -24.24
N LEU A 33 7.25 10.46 -23.43
CA LEU A 33 7.43 10.99 -22.08
C LEU A 33 8.28 10.06 -21.23
N LYS A 34 9.22 10.69 -20.50
CA LYS A 34 10.08 10.07 -19.50
C LYS A 34 9.68 10.48 -18.08
N GLU A 35 9.24 11.71 -17.93
CA GLU A 35 8.85 12.29 -16.65
C GLU A 35 7.51 12.98 -16.78
N LEU A 36 6.59 12.65 -15.87
CA LEU A 36 5.24 13.22 -15.84
C LEU A 36 4.87 13.56 -14.39
N HIS A 37 4.68 14.84 -14.12
CA HIS A 37 4.30 15.35 -12.81
C HIS A 37 2.86 15.86 -12.84
N LEU A 38 1.99 15.16 -12.12
CA LEU A 38 0.53 15.38 -12.06
C LEU A 38 0.03 15.58 -10.62
N ASN A 39 0.94 15.84 -9.66
CA ASN A 39 0.58 16.01 -8.26
C ASN A 39 -0.49 17.10 -8.07
N ASN A 40 -1.34 16.92 -7.05
CA ASN A 40 -2.34 17.90 -6.65
C ASN A 40 -3.27 18.30 -7.82
N ASN A 41 -3.96 17.31 -8.34
CA ASN A 41 -5.03 17.43 -9.33
C ASN A 41 -6.29 16.69 -8.85
N GLN A 42 -7.23 16.41 -9.73
CA GLN A 42 -8.48 15.72 -9.45
C GLN A 42 -8.63 14.43 -10.28
N ILE A 43 -7.50 13.73 -10.52
CA ILE A 43 -7.43 12.57 -11.39
C ILE A 43 -7.98 11.35 -10.65
N ILE A 44 -8.85 10.60 -11.36
CA ILE A 44 -9.39 9.31 -10.90
C ILE A 44 -8.95 8.20 -11.86
N ASP A 45 -9.09 8.39 -13.17
CA ASP A 45 -8.81 7.39 -14.19
C ASP A 45 -7.39 7.49 -14.74
N LEU A 46 -6.61 6.42 -14.53
CA LEU A 46 -5.23 6.28 -15.01
C LEU A 46 -5.11 5.49 -16.32
N LYS A 47 -6.20 4.99 -16.90
CA LYS A 47 -6.17 4.22 -18.16
C LYS A 47 -5.44 4.93 -19.29
N PRO A 48 -5.54 6.26 -19.46
CA PRO A 48 -4.79 6.98 -20.50
C PRO A 48 -3.27 6.84 -20.40
N LEU A 49 -2.72 6.51 -19.22
CA LEU A 49 -1.28 6.35 -18.98
C LEU A 49 -0.77 4.95 -19.30
N ALA A 50 -1.64 3.93 -19.45
CA ALA A 50 -1.25 2.53 -19.57
C ALA A 50 -0.32 2.24 -20.77
N GLY A 51 -0.38 3.05 -21.83
CA GLY A 51 0.47 2.94 -23.03
C GLY A 51 1.84 3.62 -22.93
N MET A 52 2.10 4.40 -21.86
CA MET A 52 3.32 5.21 -21.71
C MET A 52 4.50 4.40 -21.17
N LYS A 53 4.83 3.28 -21.81
CA LYS A 53 5.89 2.33 -21.38
C LYS A 53 7.28 2.96 -21.28
N GLY A 54 7.47 4.14 -21.85
CA GLY A 54 8.71 4.90 -21.77
C GLY A 54 8.92 5.68 -20.49
N LEU A 55 7.88 5.85 -19.64
CA LEU A 55 7.96 6.60 -18.39
C LEU A 55 9.00 5.99 -17.43
N ARG A 56 9.71 6.89 -16.77
CA ARG A 56 10.71 6.62 -15.72
C ARG A 56 10.27 7.19 -14.38
N THR A 57 9.69 8.38 -14.40
CA THR A 57 9.21 9.10 -13.23
C THR A 57 7.76 9.49 -13.44
N LEU A 58 6.89 9.14 -12.47
CA LEU A 58 5.48 9.48 -12.48
C LEU A 58 5.05 9.95 -11.09
N HIS A 59 4.64 11.20 -10.99
CA HIS A 59 4.16 11.78 -9.75
C HIS A 59 2.65 12.06 -9.85
N LEU A 60 1.88 11.36 -9.01
CA LEU A 60 0.41 11.38 -8.97
C LEU A 60 -0.14 11.74 -7.59
N GLY A 61 0.71 12.17 -6.66
CA GLY A 61 0.33 12.50 -5.29
C GLY A 61 -0.79 13.55 -5.21
N GLY A 62 -1.63 13.49 -4.18
CA GLY A 62 -2.73 14.46 -4.01
C GLY A 62 -3.82 14.37 -5.08
N ASN A 63 -4.10 13.17 -5.59
CA ASN A 63 -5.19 12.88 -6.52
C ASN A 63 -6.26 11.99 -5.88
N GLN A 64 -7.31 11.65 -6.61
CA GLN A 64 -8.46 10.85 -6.15
C GLN A 64 -8.38 9.40 -6.67
N LEU A 65 -7.18 8.82 -6.66
CA LEU A 65 -6.92 7.50 -7.24
C LEU A 65 -7.63 6.39 -6.46
N THR A 66 -8.23 5.44 -7.19
CA THR A 66 -8.88 4.26 -6.64
C THR A 66 -8.41 2.96 -7.28
N ASP A 67 -7.83 3.01 -8.48
CA ASP A 67 -7.34 1.85 -9.23
C ASP A 67 -5.95 2.14 -9.81
N LEU A 68 -4.97 1.32 -9.41
CA LEU A 68 -3.58 1.39 -9.89
C LEU A 68 -3.29 0.38 -11.00
N SER A 69 -4.25 -0.47 -11.38
CA SER A 69 -4.07 -1.53 -12.37
C SER A 69 -3.56 -1.03 -13.73
N PRO A 70 -3.92 0.18 -14.22
CA PRO A 70 -3.39 0.70 -15.48
C PRO A 70 -1.87 0.91 -15.47
N LEU A 71 -1.26 1.06 -14.28
CA LEU A 71 0.18 1.29 -14.15
C LEU A 71 1.01 0.00 -14.15
N MET A 72 0.39 -1.17 -13.98
CA MET A 72 1.11 -2.45 -13.84
C MET A 72 1.96 -2.81 -15.07
N GLY A 73 1.61 -2.30 -16.25
CA GLY A 73 2.35 -2.51 -17.49
C GLY A 73 3.54 -1.56 -17.70
N LEU A 74 3.77 -0.58 -16.81
CA LEU A 74 4.83 0.41 -16.93
C LEU A 74 6.17 -0.11 -16.38
N VAL A 75 6.63 -1.25 -16.86
CA VAL A 75 7.82 -1.97 -16.36
C VAL A 75 9.12 -1.17 -16.42
N GLY A 76 9.13 -0.07 -17.18
CA GLY A 76 10.25 0.85 -17.25
C GLY A 76 10.26 1.91 -16.15
N LEU A 77 9.20 2.01 -15.35
CA LEU A 77 9.09 3.01 -14.28
C LEU A 77 10.13 2.75 -13.19
N ARG A 78 10.75 3.81 -12.69
CA ARG A 78 11.76 3.77 -11.62
C ARG A 78 11.25 4.44 -10.35
N GLU A 79 10.47 5.49 -10.52
CA GLU A 79 9.90 6.27 -9.42
C GLU A 79 8.42 6.54 -9.66
N LEU A 80 7.60 6.21 -8.66
CA LEU A 80 6.19 6.52 -8.61
C LEU A 80 5.85 7.17 -7.27
N SER A 81 5.28 8.37 -7.30
CA SER A 81 4.71 8.99 -6.09
C SER A 81 3.19 9.00 -6.19
N ILE A 82 2.53 8.37 -5.22
CA ILE A 82 1.07 8.36 -5.03
C ILE A 82 0.70 8.87 -3.62
N VAL A 83 1.60 9.64 -3.02
CA VAL A 83 1.47 10.26 -1.71
C VAL A 83 0.22 11.16 -1.66
N GLY A 84 -0.61 11.06 -0.61
CA GLY A 84 -1.84 11.87 -0.48
C GLY A 84 -3.04 11.35 -1.28
N SER A 85 -2.98 10.14 -1.83
CA SER A 85 -4.13 9.47 -2.45
C SER A 85 -4.93 8.69 -1.39
N ALA A 86 -5.83 9.39 -0.70
CA ALA A 86 -6.55 8.88 0.48
C ALA A 86 -7.44 7.65 0.23
N ASN A 87 -7.81 7.38 -1.02
CA ASN A 87 -8.71 6.28 -1.40
C ASN A 87 -7.96 4.99 -1.78
N LEU A 88 -6.63 5.03 -1.86
CA LEU A 88 -5.84 3.84 -2.18
C LEU A 88 -5.69 2.95 -0.95
N ARG A 89 -5.97 1.68 -1.14
CA ARG A 89 -5.78 0.66 -0.11
C ARG A 89 -4.40 0.04 -0.26
N PHE A 90 -3.82 -0.37 0.85
CA PHE A 90 -2.51 -1.00 0.86
C PHE A 90 -2.39 -2.25 -0.05
N PRO A 91 -3.38 -3.17 -0.12
CA PRO A 91 -3.32 -4.30 -1.05
C PRO A 91 -3.18 -3.89 -2.52
N ASP A 92 -3.73 -2.74 -2.91
CA ASP A 92 -3.64 -2.24 -4.28
C ASP A 92 -2.21 -1.75 -4.58
N VAL A 93 -1.56 -1.10 -3.60
CA VAL A 93 -0.14 -0.69 -3.69
C VAL A 93 0.78 -1.91 -3.70
N ALA A 94 0.53 -2.90 -2.84
CA ALA A 94 1.31 -4.14 -2.79
C ALA A 94 1.23 -4.93 -4.11
N LYS A 95 0.03 -5.01 -4.70
CA LYS A 95 -0.16 -5.64 -6.00
C LYS A 95 0.62 -4.92 -7.11
N LEU A 96 0.63 -3.58 -7.09
CA LEU A 96 1.41 -2.79 -8.02
C LEU A 96 2.92 -2.99 -7.80
N GLN A 97 3.40 -3.02 -6.54
CA GLN A 97 4.81 -3.25 -6.23
C GLN A 97 5.28 -4.63 -6.72
N LYS A 98 4.44 -5.67 -6.62
CA LYS A 98 4.72 -6.99 -7.19
C LYS A 98 4.83 -6.94 -8.72
N ALA A 99 4.00 -6.16 -9.39
CA ALA A 99 4.05 -5.99 -10.84
C ALA A 99 5.26 -5.15 -11.30
N LEU A 100 5.71 -4.22 -10.46
CA LEU A 100 6.80 -3.28 -10.72
C LEU A 100 7.92 -3.40 -9.67
N PRO A 101 8.64 -4.53 -9.59
CA PRO A 101 9.57 -4.83 -8.49
C PRO A 101 10.79 -3.89 -8.44
N ARG A 102 11.09 -3.18 -9.53
CA ARG A 102 12.22 -2.23 -9.62
C ARG A 102 11.81 -0.76 -9.43
N THR A 103 10.53 -0.50 -9.18
CA THR A 103 9.99 0.84 -9.00
C THR A 103 9.99 1.20 -7.52
N ILE A 104 10.53 2.35 -7.18
CA ILE A 104 10.38 2.95 -5.85
C ILE A 104 9.00 3.58 -5.81
N ILE A 105 8.09 3.01 -5.02
CA ILE A 105 6.72 3.52 -4.85
C ILE A 105 6.64 4.30 -3.54
N GLN A 106 6.53 5.63 -3.65
CA GLN A 106 6.26 6.51 -2.52
C GLN A 106 4.75 6.62 -2.32
N HIS A 107 4.26 6.19 -1.18
CA HIS A 107 2.84 6.24 -0.84
C HIS A 107 2.65 6.66 0.63
N ASN A 108 1.50 7.30 0.93
CA ASN A 108 1.04 7.48 2.30
C ASN A 108 0.14 6.30 2.65
N ALA A 109 0.74 5.17 2.91
CA ALA A 109 0.05 4.27 3.80
C ALA A 109 0.01 4.98 5.15
N THR A 110 -1.15 5.36 5.61
CA THR A 110 -1.29 5.98 6.93
C THR A 110 -0.74 4.98 7.94
N GLN A 111 0.28 5.41 8.70
CA GLN A 111 0.81 4.59 9.79
C GLN A 111 -0.30 4.39 10.81
N THR A 112 -0.40 3.21 11.30
CA THR A 112 -1.33 2.80 12.34
C THR A 112 -0.63 1.82 13.26
N GLU A 113 -1.33 1.38 14.28
CA GLU A 113 -0.87 0.32 15.17
C GLU A 113 -1.86 -0.82 15.13
N ILE A 114 -1.36 -2.03 15.14
CA ILE A 114 -2.15 -3.24 15.36
C ILE A 114 -1.67 -3.92 16.63
N GLN A 115 -2.60 -4.40 17.43
CA GLN A 115 -2.31 -5.09 18.69
C GLN A 115 -2.85 -6.51 18.62
N PHE A 116 -2.07 -7.45 19.15
CA PHE A 116 -2.47 -8.84 19.33
C PHE A 116 -2.34 -9.21 20.82
N ILE A 117 -3.33 -9.87 21.36
CA ILE A 117 -3.38 -10.31 22.74
C ILE A 117 -3.63 -11.81 22.73
N ASN A 118 -2.68 -12.58 23.18
CA ASN A 118 -2.82 -14.03 23.22
C ASN A 118 -3.73 -14.46 24.39
N LYS A 119 -4.93 -14.91 24.07
CA LYS A 119 -5.92 -15.47 25.00
C LYS A 119 -6.02 -17.00 24.90
N SER A 120 -5.15 -17.62 24.12
CA SER A 120 -5.02 -19.07 24.06
C SER A 120 -4.19 -19.58 25.25
N LYS A 121 -4.14 -20.90 25.42
CA LYS A 121 -3.32 -21.55 26.47
C LYS A 121 -1.88 -21.80 26.03
N GLU A 122 -1.59 -21.61 24.74
CA GLU A 122 -0.30 -21.92 24.11
C GLU A 122 0.32 -20.68 23.48
N PRO A 123 1.62 -20.62 23.31
CA PRO A 123 2.26 -19.54 22.56
C PRO A 123 1.79 -19.48 21.12
N ILE A 124 1.68 -18.27 20.59
CA ILE A 124 1.30 -18.02 19.19
C ILE A 124 2.41 -17.33 18.42
N ILE A 125 2.35 -17.42 17.10
CA ILE A 125 3.26 -16.80 16.15
C ILE A 125 2.49 -15.72 15.39
N VAL A 126 3.07 -14.51 15.32
CA VAL A 126 2.51 -13.38 14.56
C VAL A 126 3.36 -13.13 13.33
N ARG A 127 2.75 -13.20 12.16
CA ARG A 127 3.40 -12.98 10.87
C ARG A 127 2.70 -11.89 10.07
N TRP A 128 3.49 -11.17 9.31
CA TRP A 128 3.02 -10.22 8.31
C TRP A 128 3.17 -10.80 6.92
N VAL A 129 2.17 -10.56 6.06
CA VAL A 129 2.25 -10.89 4.63
C VAL A 129 2.93 -9.72 3.93
N ASP A 130 4.13 -9.92 3.44
CA ASP A 130 4.89 -8.89 2.75
C ASP A 130 4.35 -8.59 1.35
N PHE A 131 4.97 -7.66 0.67
CA PHE A 131 4.55 -7.20 -0.68
C PHE A 131 4.66 -8.30 -1.75
N GLY A 132 5.47 -9.32 -1.53
CA GLY A 132 5.61 -10.50 -2.39
C GLY A 132 4.54 -11.56 -2.12
N GLY A 133 3.81 -11.43 -1.01
CA GLY A 133 2.88 -12.44 -0.50
C GLY A 133 3.56 -13.44 0.41
N GLU A 134 4.84 -13.21 0.77
CA GLU A 134 5.60 -14.08 1.66
C GLU A 134 5.34 -13.72 3.14
N LEU A 135 5.44 -14.74 3.99
CA LEU A 135 5.21 -14.59 5.43
C LEU A 135 6.49 -14.19 6.15
N GLN A 136 6.51 -13.00 6.73
CA GLN A 136 7.58 -12.49 7.56
C GLN A 136 7.21 -12.64 9.04
N THR A 137 8.03 -13.35 9.82
CA THR A 137 7.78 -13.54 11.25
C THR A 137 8.18 -12.27 12.01
N TYR A 138 7.24 -11.71 12.76
CA TYR A 138 7.45 -10.55 13.62
C TYR A 138 7.55 -10.94 15.11
N GLN A 139 6.73 -11.90 15.53
CA GLN A 139 6.76 -12.45 16.89
C GLN A 139 6.55 -13.96 16.79
N ASP A 140 7.52 -14.74 17.19
CA ASP A 140 7.52 -16.20 17.09
C ASP A 140 7.10 -16.91 18.39
N ASN A 141 6.93 -16.17 19.47
CA ASN A 141 6.62 -16.72 20.79
C ASN A 141 5.84 -15.73 21.66
N LEU A 142 4.66 -15.30 21.23
CA LEU A 142 3.77 -14.50 22.07
C LEU A 142 3.07 -15.43 23.07
N LEU A 143 3.48 -15.34 24.35
CA LEU A 143 3.00 -16.23 25.41
C LEU A 143 1.52 -15.96 25.77
N PRO A 144 0.83 -16.93 26.42
CA PRO A 144 -0.51 -16.71 26.96
C PRO A 144 -0.58 -15.44 27.83
N GLU A 145 -1.68 -14.69 27.69
CA GLU A 145 -1.96 -13.41 28.35
C GLU A 145 -0.99 -12.26 27.96
N GLU A 146 0.03 -12.50 27.14
CA GLU A 146 0.87 -11.44 26.61
C GLU A 146 0.18 -10.66 25.50
N GLY A 147 0.55 -9.37 25.38
CA GLY A 147 0.19 -8.50 24.28
C GLY A 147 1.40 -8.12 23.44
N TYR A 148 1.18 -7.95 22.13
CA TYR A 148 2.16 -7.47 21.18
C TYR A 148 1.56 -6.34 20.36
N ALA A 149 2.25 -5.19 20.27
CA ALA A 149 1.86 -4.05 19.48
C ALA A 149 2.91 -3.79 18.39
N GLN A 150 2.45 -3.54 17.17
CA GLN A 150 3.31 -3.26 16.04
C GLN A 150 2.82 -2.03 15.30
N HIS A 151 3.72 -1.05 15.12
CA HIS A 151 3.51 0.01 14.15
C HIS A 151 3.51 -0.58 12.75
N THR A 152 2.49 -0.28 12.00
CA THR A 152 2.25 -0.87 10.69
C THR A 152 1.57 0.16 9.80
N TYR A 153 1.11 -0.26 8.63
CA TYR A 153 0.38 0.61 7.72
C TYR A 153 -1.01 0.06 7.48
N ILE A 154 -1.97 0.96 7.20
CA ILE A 154 -3.34 0.55 6.88
C ILE A 154 -3.33 -0.41 5.69
N GLY A 155 -4.04 -1.53 5.87
CA GLY A 155 -4.17 -2.58 4.86
C GLY A 155 -3.09 -3.65 4.90
N HIS A 156 -2.04 -3.54 5.74
CA HIS A 156 -1.13 -4.65 5.98
C HIS A 156 -1.90 -5.86 6.51
N GLN A 157 -1.66 -7.00 5.87
CA GLN A 157 -2.26 -8.28 6.29
C GLN A 157 -1.38 -8.96 7.33
N TRP A 158 -2.02 -9.44 8.39
CA TRP A 158 -1.40 -10.16 9.48
C TRP A 158 -2.05 -11.53 9.63
N VAL A 159 -1.23 -12.54 9.88
CA VAL A 159 -1.68 -13.93 10.03
C VAL A 159 -1.09 -14.47 11.32
N LEU A 160 -1.91 -15.18 12.08
CA LEU A 160 -1.56 -15.73 13.38
C LEU A 160 -1.62 -17.24 13.31
N TYR A 161 -0.61 -17.88 13.90
CA TYR A 161 -0.46 -19.33 13.91
C TYR A 161 -0.27 -19.85 15.33
N ASP A 162 -0.69 -21.08 15.57
CA ASP A 162 -0.21 -21.83 16.74
C ASP A 162 1.21 -22.40 16.49
N LYS A 163 1.81 -23.00 17.50
CA LYS A 163 3.15 -23.63 17.41
C LYS A 163 3.19 -24.82 16.47
N ALA A 164 2.07 -25.47 16.19
CA ALA A 164 1.97 -26.56 15.22
C ALA A 164 1.89 -26.06 13.77
N GLY A 165 1.84 -24.74 13.55
CA GLY A 165 1.75 -24.12 12.23
C GLY A 165 0.33 -24.04 11.69
N ARG A 166 -0.70 -24.31 12.51
CA ARG A 166 -2.10 -24.13 12.12
C ARG A 166 -2.47 -22.66 12.18
N GLU A 167 -3.07 -22.14 11.13
CA GLU A 167 -3.59 -20.76 11.11
C GLU A 167 -4.75 -20.61 12.10
N LEU A 168 -4.61 -19.66 13.02
CA LEU A 168 -5.65 -19.28 13.98
C LEU A 168 -6.55 -18.17 13.42
N GLY A 169 -6.05 -17.39 12.48
CA GLY A 169 -6.80 -16.36 11.81
C GLY A 169 -5.91 -15.35 11.10
N ARG A 170 -6.57 -14.49 10.31
CA ARG A 170 -5.93 -13.38 9.61
C ARG A 170 -6.74 -12.11 9.71
N THR A 171 -6.05 -10.98 9.69
CA THR A 171 -6.67 -9.67 9.80
C THR A 171 -5.89 -8.62 9.00
N PHE A 172 -6.42 -7.40 8.96
CA PHE A 172 -5.78 -6.27 8.31
C PHE A 172 -5.67 -5.12 9.30
N ALA A 173 -4.58 -4.38 9.23
CA ALA A 173 -4.45 -3.12 9.94
C ALA A 173 -5.43 -2.10 9.35
N THR A 174 -6.18 -1.42 10.19
CA THR A 174 -7.20 -0.42 9.81
C THR A 174 -6.73 1.00 10.12
N GLY A 175 -7.48 2.02 9.70
CA GLY A 175 -7.19 3.42 9.99
C GLY A 175 -7.37 3.82 11.47
N LYS A 176 -7.79 2.89 12.32
CA LYS A 176 -7.84 3.04 13.78
C LYS A 176 -6.96 1.97 14.40
N ILE A 177 -6.39 2.28 15.56
CA ILE A 177 -5.69 1.25 16.34
C ILE A 177 -6.68 0.13 16.62
N THR A 178 -6.36 -1.06 16.13
CA THR A 178 -7.20 -2.25 16.26
C THR A 178 -6.48 -3.28 17.10
N ALA A 179 -7.15 -3.78 18.13
CA ALA A 179 -6.66 -4.89 18.92
C ALA A 179 -7.42 -6.18 18.57
N TRP A 180 -6.70 -7.30 18.61
CA TRP A 180 -7.22 -8.62 18.31
C TRP A 180 -6.88 -9.57 19.45
N GLU A 181 -7.88 -10.13 20.08
CA GLU A 181 -7.72 -11.24 21.00
C GLU A 181 -7.64 -12.54 20.22
N VAL A 182 -6.61 -13.33 20.52
CA VAL A 182 -6.29 -14.57 19.80
C VAL A 182 -6.57 -15.75 20.71
N TYR A 183 -7.47 -16.62 20.28
CA TYR A 183 -7.91 -17.83 20.97
C TYR A 183 -7.47 -19.07 20.16
N SER A 184 -7.50 -20.25 20.78
CA SER A 184 -7.19 -21.51 20.10
C SER A 184 -8.15 -21.84 18.95
N GLU A 185 -9.36 -21.28 18.97
CA GLU A 185 -10.41 -21.47 17.97
C GLU A 185 -10.51 -20.31 16.95
N GLY A 186 -9.71 -19.23 17.12
CA GLY A 186 -9.74 -18.11 16.20
C GLY A 186 -9.38 -16.76 16.82
N ILE A 187 -9.70 -15.67 16.10
CA ILE A 187 -9.41 -14.30 16.51
C ILE A 187 -10.69 -13.49 16.68
N ARG A 188 -10.70 -12.51 17.61
CA ARG A 188 -11.82 -11.59 17.85
C ARG A 188 -11.31 -10.16 17.97
N ALA A 189 -11.97 -9.23 17.30
CA ALA A 189 -11.67 -7.81 17.45
C ALA A 189 -12.05 -7.32 18.85
N THR A 190 -11.20 -6.50 19.46
CA THR A 190 -11.43 -5.87 20.74
C THR A 190 -10.96 -4.42 20.74
N LYS A 191 -11.21 -3.68 21.82
CA LYS A 191 -10.68 -2.32 21.97
C LYS A 191 -9.18 -2.35 22.19
N ALA A 192 -8.47 -1.47 21.49
CA ALA A 192 -7.06 -1.23 21.77
C ALA A 192 -6.88 -0.77 23.24
N ARG A 193 -5.83 -1.26 23.87
CA ARG A 193 -5.46 -0.90 25.23
C ARG A 193 -3.96 -0.62 25.30
N GLU A 194 -3.52 0.05 26.34
CA GLU A 194 -2.10 0.19 26.61
C GLU A 194 -1.51 -1.21 26.87
N LEU A 195 -0.61 -1.62 26.02
CA LEU A 195 0.17 -2.84 26.18
C LEU A 195 1.54 -2.48 26.73
N PRO A 196 2.09 -3.28 27.66
CA PRO A 196 3.46 -3.08 28.06
C PRO A 196 4.38 -3.21 26.85
N VAL A 197 5.06 -2.12 26.52
CA VAL A 197 5.99 -2.08 25.38
C VAL A 197 7.19 -2.94 25.74
N LYS A 198 7.30 -4.14 25.18
CA LYS A 198 8.57 -4.87 25.16
C LYS A 198 9.49 -4.12 24.19
N LYS A 199 10.46 -3.35 24.73
CA LYS A 199 11.57 -2.85 23.92
C LYS A 199 12.32 -4.08 23.38
N ARG A 200 12.52 -4.14 22.07
CA ARG A 200 13.52 -5.06 21.50
C ARG A 200 14.89 -4.64 22.06
N GLU A 201 15.55 -5.55 22.75
CA GLU A 201 17.00 -5.50 22.96
C GLU A 201 17.72 -5.86 21.67
#